data_8f0c252120a970d2b4bb28d758f88891
#
_entry.id   8f0c252120a970d2b4bb28d758f88891
#
_cell.length_a   1.000
_cell.length_b   1.000
_cell.length_c   1.000
_cell.angle_alpha   90.00
_cell.angle_beta   90.00
_cell.angle_gamma   90.00
#
_symmetry.space_group_name_H-M   'P 1'
#
loop_
_entity.id
_entity.type
_entity.pdbx_description
1 polymer ?
#
loop_
_entity_poly.entity_id
_entity_poly.type
_entity_poly.pdbx_seq_one_letter_code
_entity_poly.pdbx_strand_id
1 'polypeptide(L)'
;MWKFLIKINKNLSYAIPLFMVAGFGVGATGDPALVQKLKALIMPLTFLMVYPMMVTLNIKHLRQGLQNVRLQVLTQVINFGVIPFVAYGLGLWFFPGQPYMALGLLLASLLPTSGMTISWTGFAKGNMGAAINMTVIGLTLGSLATPFYVKALLGAQVDVEVLMVIRQIVLIVFIPMLLGYITRTALLKKYSMELFKERIAPRFPALSTLGVLGIVFVAMALKAKTVLADPAILVTILVPVLLLYILNFSLSTLVGRLMFKRGDAIALVYGTVMRNLSIALAIAINAFGEAGANAALVIALSYIVQVQSAAWYVKLTDPIFGPPPEKA
;
A
#
# COMPACT_ATOMS: atom_id res chain seq x y z
N MET A 1 -3.16 -26.27 -0.76
CA MET A 1 -2.97 -25.05 0.04
C MET A 1 -2.43 -23.89 -0.79
N TRP A 2 -1.23 -23.96 -1.42
CA TRP A 2 -0.65 -22.82 -2.16
C TRP A 2 -1.50 -22.30 -3.32
N LYS A 3 -2.10 -23.19 -4.13
CA LYS A 3 -2.99 -22.79 -5.24
C LYS A 3 -4.18 -21.95 -4.73
N PHE A 4 -4.74 -22.29 -3.58
CA PHE A 4 -5.84 -21.56 -2.97
C PHE A 4 -5.40 -20.18 -2.45
N LEU A 5 -4.27 -20.08 -1.73
CA LEU A 5 -3.74 -18.81 -1.27
C LEU A 5 -3.36 -17.86 -2.43
N ILE A 6 -2.76 -18.39 -3.48
CA ILE A 6 -2.46 -17.62 -4.70
C ILE A 6 -3.75 -17.14 -5.36
N LYS A 7 -4.83 -17.94 -5.35
CA LYS A 7 -6.14 -17.54 -5.88
C LYS A 7 -6.75 -16.41 -5.05
N ILE A 8 -6.64 -16.47 -3.70
CA ILE A 8 -7.08 -15.37 -2.82
C ILE A 8 -6.29 -14.09 -3.13
N ASN A 9 -4.96 -14.19 -3.23
CA ASN A 9 -4.10 -13.03 -3.56
C ASN A 9 -4.48 -12.38 -4.91
N LYS A 10 -4.90 -13.18 -5.89
CA LYS A 10 -5.40 -12.65 -7.18
C LYS A 10 -6.78 -11.99 -7.09
N ASN A 11 -7.55 -12.32 -6.06
CA ASN A 11 -8.93 -11.84 -5.85
C ASN A 11 -9.05 -10.96 -4.60
N LEU A 12 -8.02 -10.17 -4.27
CA LEU A 12 -8.00 -9.28 -3.12
C LEU A 12 -9.17 -8.29 -3.08
N SER A 13 -9.65 -7.85 -4.24
CA SER A 13 -10.80 -6.98 -4.38
C SER A 13 -12.10 -7.53 -3.76
N TYR A 14 -12.23 -8.86 -3.69
CA TYR A 14 -13.35 -9.52 -3.03
C TYR A 14 -12.98 -9.99 -1.61
N ALA A 15 -11.74 -10.45 -1.42
CA ALA A 15 -11.29 -10.99 -0.15
C ALA A 15 -11.23 -9.90 0.94
N ILE A 16 -10.77 -8.68 0.63
CA ILE A 16 -10.69 -7.58 1.60
C ILE A 16 -12.07 -7.19 2.13
N PRO A 17 -13.10 -6.87 1.29
CA PRO A 17 -14.45 -6.60 1.78
C PRO A 17 -15.04 -7.74 2.60
N LEU A 18 -14.82 -8.99 2.18
CA LEU A 18 -15.31 -10.16 2.92
C LEU A 18 -14.73 -10.24 4.33
N PHE A 19 -13.42 -10.03 4.48
CA PHE A 19 -12.77 -10.02 5.78
C PHE A 19 -13.11 -8.78 6.62
N MET A 20 -13.40 -7.64 5.99
CA MET A 20 -13.95 -6.46 6.67
C MET A 20 -15.33 -6.78 7.26
N VAL A 21 -16.23 -7.37 6.47
CA VAL A 21 -17.57 -7.75 6.94
C VAL A 21 -17.50 -8.81 8.04
N ALA A 22 -16.63 -9.81 7.89
CA ALA A 22 -16.42 -10.82 8.93
C ALA A 22 -15.88 -10.20 10.23
N GLY A 23 -14.87 -9.31 10.13
CA GLY A 23 -14.32 -8.57 11.28
C GLY A 23 -15.38 -7.69 11.93
N PHE A 24 -16.18 -6.98 11.13
CA PHE A 24 -17.29 -6.18 11.61
C PHE A 24 -18.29 -7.05 12.39
N GLY A 25 -18.72 -8.19 11.83
CA GLY A 25 -19.62 -9.11 12.50
C GLY A 25 -19.11 -9.56 13.87
N VAL A 26 -17.85 -9.99 13.92
CA VAL A 26 -17.20 -10.41 15.19
C VAL A 26 -17.10 -9.24 16.19
N GLY A 27 -16.74 -8.05 15.73
CA GLY A 27 -16.64 -6.88 16.61
C GLY A 27 -18.00 -6.34 17.08
N ALA A 28 -19.05 -6.49 16.27
CA ALA A 28 -20.41 -6.06 16.58
C ALA A 28 -21.10 -6.96 17.60
N THR A 29 -20.96 -8.29 17.46
CA THR A 29 -21.66 -9.28 18.26
C THR A 29 -20.81 -9.93 19.33
N GLY A 30 -19.47 -9.80 19.23
CA GLY A 30 -18.53 -10.46 20.14
C GLY A 30 -18.38 -9.76 21.50
N ASP A 31 -17.92 -10.53 22.48
CA ASP A 31 -17.54 -10.00 23.79
C ASP A 31 -16.43 -8.95 23.63
N PRO A 32 -16.61 -7.73 24.15
CA PRO A 32 -15.63 -6.67 24.10
C PRO A 32 -14.23 -7.07 24.61
N ALA A 33 -14.15 -7.89 25.65
CA ALA A 33 -12.88 -8.34 26.22
C ALA A 33 -12.15 -9.30 25.26
N LEU A 34 -12.87 -10.16 24.53
CA LEU A 34 -12.29 -11.02 23.51
C LEU A 34 -11.86 -10.24 22.27
N VAL A 35 -12.66 -9.25 21.84
CA VAL A 35 -12.33 -8.38 20.70
C VAL A 35 -11.04 -7.59 20.99
N GLN A 36 -10.87 -7.07 22.22
CA GLN A 36 -9.64 -6.39 22.62
C GLN A 36 -8.40 -7.31 22.58
N LYS A 37 -8.53 -8.60 22.87
CA LYS A 37 -7.43 -9.56 22.76
C LYS A 37 -6.92 -9.72 21.32
N LEU A 38 -7.73 -9.42 20.29
CA LEU A 38 -7.30 -9.45 18.89
C LEU A 38 -6.14 -8.48 18.64
N LYS A 39 -5.95 -7.44 19.47
CA LYS A 39 -4.78 -6.55 19.39
C LYS A 39 -3.45 -7.30 19.48
N ALA A 40 -3.38 -8.40 20.23
CA ALA A 40 -2.17 -9.22 20.33
C ALA A 40 -1.75 -9.85 18.99
N LEU A 41 -2.70 -10.02 18.05
CA LEU A 41 -2.43 -10.57 16.72
C LEU A 41 -1.82 -9.53 15.76
N ILE A 42 -1.87 -8.24 16.09
CA ILE A 42 -1.45 -7.16 15.19
C ILE A 42 0.02 -7.33 14.80
N MET A 43 0.93 -7.48 15.77
CA MET A 43 2.36 -7.63 15.49
C MET A 43 2.69 -8.89 14.66
N PRO A 44 2.25 -10.10 15.02
CA PRO A 44 2.46 -11.29 14.19
C PRO A 44 1.90 -11.15 12.77
N LEU A 45 0.69 -10.59 12.63
CA LEU A 45 0.06 -10.36 11.33
C LEU A 45 0.81 -9.30 10.52
N THR A 46 1.31 -8.24 11.17
CA THR A 46 2.17 -7.22 10.53
C THR A 46 3.42 -7.87 9.95
N PHE A 47 4.09 -8.71 10.73
CA PHE A 47 5.28 -9.40 10.26
C PHE A 47 4.97 -10.36 9.10
N LEU A 48 3.89 -11.14 9.23
CA LEU A 48 3.39 -12.02 8.17
C LEU A 48 3.01 -11.24 6.89
N MET A 49 2.54 -10.00 7.02
CA MET A 49 2.17 -9.14 5.91
C MET A 49 3.40 -8.57 5.19
N VAL A 50 4.40 -8.11 5.91
CA VAL A 50 5.51 -7.33 5.35
C VAL A 50 6.69 -8.20 4.94
N TYR A 51 7.16 -9.12 5.80
CA TYR A 51 8.35 -9.92 5.55
C TYR A 51 8.31 -10.74 4.25
N PRO A 52 7.23 -11.50 3.94
CA PRO A 52 7.20 -12.28 2.71
C PRO A 52 7.28 -11.39 1.45
N MET A 53 6.67 -10.22 1.49
CA MET A 53 6.74 -9.26 0.40
C MET A 53 8.20 -8.79 0.16
N MET A 54 8.98 -8.58 1.23
CA MET A 54 10.37 -8.15 1.13
C MET A 54 11.29 -9.22 0.52
N VAL A 55 10.99 -10.51 0.68
CA VAL A 55 11.73 -11.60 0.03
C VAL A 55 11.64 -11.52 -1.50
N THR A 56 10.55 -10.99 -2.04
CA THR A 56 10.37 -10.85 -3.49
C THR A 56 11.04 -9.59 -4.07
N LEU A 57 11.38 -8.60 -3.23
CA LEU A 57 12.07 -7.39 -3.69
C LEU A 57 13.48 -7.70 -4.18
N ASN A 58 13.83 -7.15 -5.34
CA ASN A 58 15.15 -7.32 -5.94
C ASN A 58 15.93 -6.01 -5.91
N ILE A 59 16.67 -5.81 -4.82
CA ILE A 59 17.48 -4.59 -4.59
C ILE A 59 18.60 -4.43 -5.63
N LYS A 60 19.06 -5.52 -6.28
CA LYS A 60 20.12 -5.45 -7.30
C LYS A 60 19.70 -4.69 -8.56
N HIS A 61 18.41 -4.59 -8.85
CA HIS A 61 17.90 -3.82 -9.99
C HIS A 61 17.97 -2.30 -9.82
N LEU A 62 18.24 -1.78 -8.61
CA LEU A 62 18.49 -0.34 -8.40
C LEU A 62 19.55 0.22 -9.37
N ARG A 63 20.61 -0.56 -9.65
CA ARG A 63 21.71 -0.15 -10.53
C ARG A 63 21.31 -0.13 -12.02
N GLN A 64 20.38 -0.97 -12.44
CA GLN A 64 19.94 -1.08 -13.84
C GLN A 64 18.81 -0.08 -14.20
N GLY A 65 18.13 0.45 -13.22
CA GLY A 65 16.93 1.26 -13.44
C GLY A 65 17.13 2.74 -13.44
N LEU A 66 18.35 3.20 -13.32
CA LEU A 66 18.72 4.60 -13.51
C LEU A 66 18.71 5.01 -15.00
N GLN A 67 18.32 4.11 -15.92
CA GLN A 67 18.31 4.38 -17.36
C GLN A 67 17.29 5.47 -17.78
N ASN A 68 16.21 5.68 -17.01
CA ASN A 68 15.27 6.79 -17.25
C ASN A 68 15.13 7.65 -16.00
N VAL A 69 16.17 8.45 -15.72
CA VAL A 69 16.24 9.34 -14.55
C VAL A 69 15.03 10.30 -14.53
N ARG A 70 14.64 10.83 -15.70
CA ARG A 70 13.49 11.75 -15.80
C ARG A 70 12.20 11.12 -15.30
N LEU A 71 11.95 9.86 -15.66
CA LEU A 71 10.78 9.11 -15.21
C LEU A 71 10.81 8.89 -13.71
N GLN A 72 11.96 8.48 -13.16
CA GLN A 72 12.12 8.24 -11.73
C GLN A 72 11.93 9.52 -10.92
N VAL A 73 12.57 10.62 -11.33
CA VAL A 73 12.46 11.92 -10.65
C VAL A 73 11.02 12.43 -10.66
N LEU A 74 10.33 12.41 -11.81
CA LEU A 74 8.95 12.86 -11.90
C LEU A 74 8.00 12.00 -11.07
N THR A 75 8.24 10.68 -11.03
CA THR A 75 7.49 9.80 -10.14
C THR A 75 7.64 10.22 -8.67
N GLN A 76 8.88 10.52 -8.22
CA GLN A 76 9.11 10.94 -6.83
C GLN A 76 8.58 12.35 -6.56
N VAL A 77 8.66 13.27 -7.52
CA VAL A 77 8.05 14.60 -7.39
C VAL A 77 6.53 14.50 -7.17
N ILE A 78 5.84 13.67 -7.96
CA ILE A 78 4.41 13.44 -7.74
C ILE A 78 4.18 12.79 -6.36
N ASN A 79 4.93 11.75 -6.03
CA ASN A 79 4.75 10.96 -4.82
C ASN A 79 5.00 11.75 -3.52
N PHE A 80 5.95 12.66 -3.52
CA PHE A 80 6.36 13.40 -2.33
C PHE A 80 6.04 14.89 -2.42
N GLY A 81 6.10 15.49 -3.62
CA GLY A 81 5.85 16.92 -3.81
C GLY A 81 4.37 17.29 -4.00
N VAL A 82 3.50 16.34 -4.36
CA VAL A 82 2.10 16.65 -4.67
C VAL A 82 1.12 15.84 -3.81
N ILE A 83 1.16 14.52 -3.91
CA ILE A 83 0.11 13.67 -3.36
C ILE A 83 -0.04 13.75 -1.83
N PRO A 84 1.03 13.86 -1.01
CA PRO A 84 0.87 14.02 0.43
C PRO A 84 0.17 15.33 0.83
N PHE A 85 0.41 16.41 0.09
CA PHE A 85 -0.25 17.70 0.33
C PHE A 85 -1.72 17.67 -0.08
N VAL A 86 -2.05 16.99 -1.19
CA VAL A 86 -3.45 16.74 -1.58
C VAL A 86 -4.16 15.90 -0.51
N ALA A 87 -3.53 14.83 -0.03
CA ALA A 87 -4.08 13.99 1.02
C ALA A 87 -4.27 14.77 2.33
N TYR A 88 -3.32 15.60 2.70
CA TYR A 88 -3.41 16.48 3.87
C TYR A 88 -4.56 17.47 3.74
N GLY A 89 -4.68 18.18 2.61
CA GLY A 89 -5.76 19.11 2.36
C GLY A 89 -7.15 18.46 2.38
N LEU A 90 -7.29 17.28 1.74
CA LEU A 90 -8.51 16.48 1.83
C LEU A 90 -8.79 16.03 3.26
N GLY A 91 -7.75 15.64 4.01
CA GLY A 91 -7.86 15.26 5.41
C GLY A 91 -8.41 16.37 6.30
N LEU A 92 -7.90 17.60 6.13
CA LEU A 92 -8.39 18.77 6.86
C LEU A 92 -9.83 19.11 6.51
N TRP A 93 -10.21 18.98 5.24
CA TRP A 93 -11.54 19.35 4.77
C TRP A 93 -12.62 18.34 5.18
N PHE A 94 -12.33 17.04 5.02
CA PHE A 94 -13.34 15.98 5.25
C PHE A 94 -13.36 15.44 6.68
N PHE A 95 -12.29 15.64 7.46
CA PHE A 95 -12.17 15.13 8.83
C PHE A 95 -11.94 16.24 9.87
N PRO A 96 -12.78 17.31 9.90
CA PRO A 96 -12.63 18.36 10.90
C PRO A 96 -12.75 17.75 12.31
N GLY A 97 -11.78 18.04 13.18
CA GLY A 97 -11.76 17.50 14.55
C GLY A 97 -11.43 16.00 14.67
N GLN A 98 -11.08 15.32 13.56
CA GLN A 98 -10.74 13.91 13.54
C GLN A 98 -9.32 13.67 12.98
N PRO A 99 -8.26 14.16 13.65
CA PRO A 99 -6.91 14.21 13.11
C PRO A 99 -6.34 12.80 12.80
N TYR A 100 -6.78 11.77 13.49
CA TYR A 100 -6.33 10.40 13.21
C TYR A 100 -6.97 9.80 11.93
N MET A 101 -8.13 10.29 11.48
CA MET A 101 -8.64 9.94 10.15
C MET A 101 -7.84 10.66 9.06
N ALA A 102 -7.52 11.95 9.26
CA ALA A 102 -6.62 12.68 8.37
C ALA A 102 -5.23 12.02 8.31
N LEU A 103 -4.71 11.54 9.44
CA LEU A 103 -3.48 10.75 9.51
C LEU A 103 -3.57 9.48 8.65
N GLY A 104 -4.70 8.77 8.65
CA GLY A 104 -4.91 7.59 7.82
C GLY A 104 -4.80 7.89 6.33
N LEU A 105 -5.41 8.99 5.88
CA LEU A 105 -5.33 9.44 4.49
C LEU A 105 -3.90 9.87 4.11
N LEU A 106 -3.23 10.59 5.01
CA LEU A 106 -1.85 11.01 4.82
C LEU A 106 -0.89 9.81 4.75
N LEU A 107 -0.98 8.85 5.68
CA LEU A 107 -0.16 7.62 5.66
C LEU A 107 -0.41 6.79 4.39
N ALA A 108 -1.66 6.69 3.95
CA ALA A 108 -2.00 6.03 2.67
C ALA A 108 -1.35 6.74 1.47
N SER A 109 -1.00 8.01 1.58
CA SER A 109 -0.35 8.78 0.51
C SER A 109 1.18 8.76 0.57
N LEU A 110 1.79 8.59 1.74
CA LEU A 110 3.23 8.75 1.99
C LEU A 110 4.10 7.53 1.65
N LEU A 111 3.50 6.36 1.50
CA LEU A 111 4.23 5.11 1.22
C LEU A 111 3.97 4.68 -0.23
N PRO A 112 4.60 5.34 -1.21
CA PRO A 112 4.37 5.01 -2.61
C PRO A 112 4.94 3.64 -2.93
N THR A 113 4.30 3.01 -3.91
CA THR A 113 4.69 1.75 -4.53
C THR A 113 4.59 0.51 -3.62
N SER A 114 4.34 -0.59 -4.24
CA SER A 114 4.26 -1.91 -3.61
C SER A 114 4.52 -2.99 -4.66
N GLY A 115 4.50 -4.26 -4.28
CA GLY A 115 4.51 -5.36 -5.23
C GLY A 115 3.37 -5.29 -6.26
N MET A 116 2.25 -4.66 -5.91
CA MET A 116 1.13 -4.42 -6.83
C MET A 116 1.50 -3.44 -7.97
N THR A 117 2.38 -2.47 -7.74
CA THR A 117 2.91 -1.58 -8.79
C THR A 117 3.46 -2.37 -9.96
N ILE A 118 4.30 -3.37 -9.67
CA ILE A 118 4.91 -4.23 -10.68
C ILE A 118 3.85 -5.08 -11.39
N SER A 119 2.93 -5.68 -10.61
CA SER A 119 1.89 -6.56 -11.16
C SER A 119 0.94 -5.81 -12.09
N TRP A 120 0.43 -4.65 -11.67
CA TRP A 120 -0.50 -3.86 -12.49
C TRP A 120 0.18 -3.26 -13.73
N THR A 121 1.44 -2.81 -13.59
CA THR A 121 2.24 -2.38 -14.75
C THR A 121 2.40 -3.53 -15.76
N GLY A 122 2.63 -4.75 -15.28
CA GLY A 122 2.71 -5.94 -16.11
C GLY A 122 1.39 -6.28 -16.81
N PHE A 123 0.25 -6.26 -16.10
CA PHE A 123 -1.07 -6.49 -16.68
C PHE A 123 -1.42 -5.47 -17.76
N ALA A 124 -1.04 -4.21 -17.56
CA ALA A 124 -1.21 -3.14 -18.54
C ALA A 124 -0.14 -3.12 -19.64
N LYS A 125 0.77 -4.10 -19.68
CA LYS A 125 1.89 -4.19 -20.63
C LYS A 125 2.75 -2.92 -20.64
N GLY A 126 3.05 -2.39 -19.46
CA GLY A 126 3.93 -1.24 -19.22
C GLY A 126 5.40 -1.64 -19.00
N ASN A 127 6.25 -0.65 -18.70
CA ASN A 127 7.67 -0.86 -18.42
C ASN A 127 7.89 -1.47 -17.02
N MET A 128 8.00 -2.80 -16.97
CA MET A 128 8.23 -3.55 -15.72
C MET A 128 9.56 -3.18 -15.04
N GLY A 129 10.61 -2.91 -15.81
CA GLY A 129 11.92 -2.52 -15.25
C GLY A 129 11.82 -1.20 -14.47
N ALA A 130 11.15 -0.21 -15.07
CA ALA A 130 10.88 1.07 -14.40
C ALA A 130 10.03 0.86 -13.13
N ALA A 131 8.97 0.05 -13.18
CA ALA A 131 8.11 -0.23 -12.04
C ALA A 131 8.85 -0.89 -10.87
N ILE A 132 9.77 -1.82 -11.15
CA ILE A 132 10.63 -2.46 -10.12
C ILE A 132 11.48 -1.41 -9.42
N ASN A 133 12.11 -0.50 -10.19
CA ASN A 133 12.97 0.54 -9.61
C ASN A 133 12.17 1.56 -8.79
N MET A 134 11.05 2.01 -9.32
CA MET A 134 10.10 2.87 -8.59
C MET A 134 9.69 2.23 -7.27
N THR A 135 9.49 0.90 -7.26
CA THR A 135 9.09 0.19 -6.04
C THR A 135 10.17 0.23 -4.98
N VAL A 136 11.42 0.01 -5.34
CA VAL A 136 12.53 0.05 -4.36
C VAL A 136 12.81 1.48 -3.90
N ILE A 137 12.90 2.44 -4.83
CA ILE A 137 13.16 3.85 -4.51
C ILE A 137 12.01 4.43 -3.68
N GLY A 138 10.77 4.25 -4.15
CA GLY A 138 9.58 4.79 -3.50
C GLY A 138 9.38 4.24 -2.08
N LEU A 139 9.57 2.93 -1.89
CA LEU A 139 9.48 2.32 -0.56
C LEU A 139 10.54 2.86 0.39
N THR A 140 11.79 2.96 -0.07
CA THR A 140 12.90 3.45 0.77
C THR A 140 12.69 4.92 1.14
N LEU A 141 12.47 5.78 0.15
CA LEU A 141 12.24 7.21 0.38
C LEU A 141 10.97 7.46 1.20
N GLY A 142 9.88 6.76 0.89
CA GLY A 142 8.62 6.89 1.63
C GLY A 142 8.75 6.51 3.09
N SER A 143 9.45 5.40 3.38
CA SER A 143 9.71 4.99 4.75
C SER A 143 10.54 6.02 5.52
N LEU A 144 11.58 6.59 4.91
CA LEU A 144 12.41 7.62 5.52
C LEU A 144 11.67 8.95 5.69
N ALA A 145 10.85 9.35 4.72
CA ALA A 145 10.15 10.62 4.72
C ALA A 145 8.91 10.65 5.63
N THR A 146 8.23 9.51 5.82
CA THR A 146 6.96 9.42 6.54
C THR A 146 6.97 10.11 7.92
N PRO A 147 7.93 9.87 8.84
CA PRO A 147 7.89 10.49 10.17
C PRO A 147 7.98 12.01 10.09
N PHE A 148 8.75 12.55 9.15
CA PHE A 148 8.91 14.00 8.97
C PHE A 148 7.65 14.63 8.39
N TYR A 149 7.01 14.02 7.39
CA TYR A 149 5.74 14.48 6.85
C TYR A 149 4.62 14.46 7.89
N VAL A 150 4.51 13.37 8.65
CA VAL A 150 3.49 13.26 9.71
C VAL A 150 3.72 14.33 10.76
N LYS A 151 4.97 14.55 11.20
CA LYS A 151 5.30 15.60 12.17
C LYS A 151 5.05 16.99 11.61
N ALA A 152 5.46 17.27 10.38
CA ALA A 152 5.35 18.60 9.79
C ALA A 152 3.89 18.99 9.49
N LEU A 153 3.07 18.05 8.98
CA LEU A 153 1.71 18.34 8.54
C LEU A 153 0.66 18.16 9.64
N LEU A 154 0.82 17.15 10.50
CA LEU A 154 -0.18 16.82 11.53
C LEU A 154 0.33 16.93 12.96
N GLY A 155 1.59 17.26 13.18
CA GLY A 155 2.20 17.29 14.51
C GLY A 155 1.60 18.31 15.49
N ALA A 156 0.81 19.27 15.02
CA ALA A 156 0.03 20.18 15.85
C ALA A 156 -1.28 19.57 16.36
N GLN A 157 -1.78 18.51 15.69
CA GLN A 157 -3.09 17.91 15.95
C GLN A 157 -2.98 16.46 16.46
N VAL A 158 -1.88 15.81 16.15
CA VAL A 158 -1.58 14.42 16.53
C VAL A 158 -0.30 14.45 17.35
N ASP A 159 -0.30 13.77 18.48
CA ASP A 159 0.95 13.57 19.24
C ASP A 159 1.85 12.62 18.45
N VAL A 160 2.85 13.21 17.78
CA VAL A 160 3.79 12.51 16.92
C VAL A 160 5.15 12.43 17.59
N GLU A 161 5.38 11.33 18.24
CA GLU A 161 6.72 10.99 18.71
C GLU A 161 7.54 10.45 17.52
N VAL A 162 8.29 11.34 16.84
CA VAL A 162 9.05 11.02 15.61
C VAL A 162 9.95 9.81 15.81
N LEU A 163 10.61 9.71 16.97
CA LEU A 163 11.49 8.58 17.26
C LEU A 163 10.73 7.25 17.33
N MET A 164 9.51 7.26 17.88
CA MET A 164 8.65 6.08 17.91
C MET A 164 8.25 5.66 16.51
N VAL A 165 7.86 6.61 15.65
CA VAL A 165 7.53 6.31 14.23
C VAL A 165 8.75 5.77 13.50
N ILE A 166 9.94 6.36 13.67
CA ILE A 166 11.20 5.85 13.09
C ILE A 166 11.48 4.43 13.58
N ARG A 167 11.35 4.16 14.89
CA ARG A 167 11.54 2.82 15.46
C ARG A 167 10.60 1.80 14.82
N GLN A 168 9.33 2.15 14.66
CA GLN A 168 8.34 1.27 14.01
C GLN A 168 8.70 1.02 12.54
N ILE A 169 9.14 2.03 11.81
CA ILE A 169 9.58 1.88 10.42
C ILE A 169 10.81 0.97 10.32
N VAL A 170 11.78 1.12 11.21
CA VAL A 170 12.94 0.21 11.26
C VAL A 170 12.49 -1.24 11.48
N LEU A 171 11.61 -1.47 12.46
CA LEU A 171 11.12 -2.80 12.80
C LEU A 171 10.23 -3.41 11.71
N ILE A 172 9.38 -2.60 11.08
CA ILE A 172 8.35 -3.08 10.14
C ILE A 172 8.84 -3.09 8.69
N VAL A 173 9.78 -2.22 8.33
CA VAL A 173 10.27 -2.08 6.95
C VAL A 173 11.72 -2.56 6.81
N PHE A 174 12.65 -1.93 7.51
CA PHE A 174 14.09 -2.18 7.27
C PHE A 174 14.55 -3.54 7.78
N ILE A 175 14.11 -3.99 8.94
CA ILE A 175 14.44 -5.34 9.45
C ILE A 175 13.84 -6.42 8.54
N PRO A 176 12.54 -6.44 8.20
CA PRO A 176 12.02 -7.40 7.24
C PRO A 176 12.65 -7.32 5.86
N MET A 177 13.06 -6.12 5.41
CA MET A 177 13.78 -5.95 4.14
C MET A 177 15.15 -6.62 4.17
N LEU A 178 15.91 -6.44 5.24
CA LEU A 178 17.19 -7.11 5.44
C LEU A 178 17.03 -8.63 5.50
N LEU A 179 16.09 -9.12 6.32
CA LEU A 179 15.78 -10.55 6.44
C LEU A 179 15.29 -11.12 5.11
N GLY A 180 14.46 -10.39 4.38
CA GLY A 180 13.98 -10.76 3.05
C GLY A 180 15.11 -10.89 2.04
N TYR A 181 16.07 -9.96 2.06
CA TYR A 181 17.27 -10.02 1.22
C TYR A 181 18.13 -11.25 1.54
N ILE A 182 18.38 -11.53 2.84
CA ILE A 182 19.13 -12.71 3.29
C ILE A 182 18.43 -13.98 2.83
N THR A 183 17.13 -14.10 3.07
CA THR A 183 16.31 -15.25 2.66
C THR A 183 16.33 -15.45 1.16
N ARG A 184 16.13 -14.39 0.38
CA ARG A 184 16.21 -14.44 -1.08
C ARG A 184 17.59 -14.93 -1.55
N THR A 185 18.65 -14.40 -0.97
CA THR A 185 20.02 -14.79 -1.32
C THR A 185 20.28 -16.25 -1.00
N ALA A 186 19.83 -16.73 0.15
CA ALA A 186 19.92 -18.14 0.54
C ALA A 186 19.14 -19.05 -0.41
N LEU A 187 17.92 -18.66 -0.77
CA LEU A 187 17.09 -19.41 -1.72
C LEU A 187 17.74 -19.49 -3.11
N LEU A 188 18.32 -18.40 -3.58
CA LEU A 188 19.00 -18.35 -4.88
C LEU A 188 20.34 -19.10 -4.92
N LYS A 189 20.97 -19.38 -3.75
CA LYS A 189 22.09 -20.31 -3.67
C LYS A 189 21.67 -21.78 -3.79
N LYS A 190 20.43 -22.10 -3.37
CA LYS A 190 19.92 -23.48 -3.35
C LYS A 190 19.10 -23.82 -4.60
N TYR A 191 18.42 -22.86 -5.22
CA TYR A 191 17.52 -23.05 -6.33
C TYR A 191 17.91 -22.15 -7.50
N SER A 192 17.68 -22.62 -8.74
CA SER A 192 17.87 -21.80 -9.94
C SER A 192 16.97 -20.55 -9.91
N MET A 193 17.39 -19.50 -10.62
CA MET A 193 16.60 -18.27 -10.75
C MET A 193 15.23 -18.53 -11.38
N GLU A 194 15.15 -19.47 -12.34
CA GLU A 194 13.90 -19.88 -12.97
C GLU A 194 12.95 -20.51 -11.96
N LEU A 195 13.42 -21.54 -11.22
CA LEU A 195 12.61 -22.22 -10.23
C LEU A 195 12.15 -21.26 -9.11
N PHE A 196 13.03 -20.33 -8.73
CA PHE A 196 12.66 -19.28 -7.78
C PHE A 196 11.52 -18.43 -8.30
N LYS A 197 11.63 -17.89 -9.54
CA LYS A 197 10.61 -17.00 -10.11
C LYS A 197 9.27 -17.71 -10.36
N GLU A 198 9.30 -18.95 -10.86
CA GLU A 198 8.08 -19.65 -11.26
C GLU A 198 7.33 -20.32 -10.09
N ARG A 199 8.04 -20.90 -9.14
CA ARG A 199 7.43 -21.75 -8.12
C ARG A 199 7.55 -21.22 -6.70
N ILE A 200 8.62 -20.50 -6.37
CA ILE A 200 8.90 -20.07 -5.00
C ILE A 200 8.39 -18.64 -4.76
N ALA A 201 8.79 -17.70 -5.58
CA ALA A 201 8.44 -16.29 -5.44
C ALA A 201 6.93 -16.01 -5.37
N PRO A 202 6.04 -16.68 -6.14
CA PRO A 202 4.59 -16.42 -6.06
C PRO A 202 3.95 -16.82 -4.71
N ARG A 203 4.62 -17.64 -3.90
CA ARG A 203 4.11 -18.05 -2.58
C ARG A 203 4.22 -16.94 -1.54
N PHE A 204 5.22 -16.07 -1.65
CA PHE A 204 5.45 -14.99 -0.68
C PHE A 204 4.34 -13.92 -0.69
N PRO A 205 3.91 -13.35 -1.82
CA PRO A 205 2.76 -12.46 -1.85
C PRO A 205 1.48 -13.12 -1.33
N ALA A 206 1.30 -14.42 -1.58
CA ALA A 206 0.15 -15.17 -1.06
C ALA A 206 0.17 -15.28 0.48
N LEU A 207 1.34 -15.43 1.10
CA LEU A 207 1.50 -15.36 2.55
C LEU A 207 1.25 -13.94 3.08
N SER A 208 1.81 -12.93 2.42
CA SER A 208 1.59 -11.52 2.75
C SER A 208 0.09 -11.19 2.78
N THR A 209 -0.67 -11.73 1.82
CA THR A 209 -2.13 -11.56 1.76
C THR A 209 -2.83 -12.02 3.03
N LEU A 210 -2.42 -13.13 3.64
CA LEU A 210 -3.01 -13.59 4.91
C LEU A 210 -2.80 -12.55 6.03
N GLY A 211 -1.60 -11.97 6.09
CA GLY A 211 -1.31 -10.88 7.04
C GLY A 211 -2.22 -9.67 6.80
N VAL A 212 -2.38 -9.24 5.53
CA VAL A 212 -3.27 -8.12 5.15
C VAL A 212 -4.70 -8.42 5.60
N LEU A 213 -5.25 -9.58 5.22
CA LEU A 213 -6.62 -9.95 5.56
C LEU A 213 -6.84 -10.04 7.06
N GLY A 214 -5.86 -10.60 7.79
CA GLY A 214 -5.90 -10.66 9.25
C GLY A 214 -5.91 -9.27 9.90
N ILE A 215 -5.05 -8.34 9.46
CA ILE A 215 -5.01 -6.97 9.98
C ILE A 215 -6.31 -6.22 9.66
N VAL A 216 -6.81 -6.32 8.43
CA VAL A 216 -8.08 -5.68 8.02
C VAL A 216 -9.25 -6.22 8.86
N PHE A 217 -9.29 -7.54 9.10
CA PHE A 217 -10.27 -8.16 10.00
C PHE A 217 -10.18 -7.58 11.41
N VAL A 218 -8.98 -7.54 12.00
CA VAL A 218 -8.75 -7.01 13.36
C VAL A 218 -9.13 -5.52 13.44
N ALA A 219 -8.68 -4.71 12.48
CA ALA A 219 -9.01 -3.28 12.45
C ALA A 219 -10.52 -3.04 12.41
N MET A 220 -11.23 -3.82 11.59
CA MET A 220 -12.69 -3.71 11.46
C MET A 220 -13.41 -4.22 12.70
N ALA A 221 -12.94 -5.31 13.33
CA ALA A 221 -13.49 -5.82 14.58
C ALA A 221 -13.37 -4.80 15.73
N LEU A 222 -12.21 -4.15 15.86
CA LEU A 222 -11.97 -3.13 16.87
C LEU A 222 -12.83 -1.85 16.67
N LYS A 223 -13.24 -1.56 15.43
CA LYS A 223 -14.05 -0.37 15.07
C LYS A 223 -15.53 -0.65 14.84
N ALA A 224 -15.95 -1.90 14.94
CA ALA A 224 -17.32 -2.30 14.62
C ALA A 224 -18.38 -1.51 15.40
N LYS A 225 -18.20 -1.29 16.71
CA LYS A 225 -19.13 -0.50 17.53
C LYS A 225 -19.20 0.96 17.11
N THR A 226 -18.06 1.57 16.71
CA THR A 226 -18.03 2.94 16.19
C THR A 226 -18.82 3.04 14.87
N VAL A 227 -18.62 2.06 13.96
CA VAL A 227 -19.34 2.01 12.68
C VAL A 227 -20.83 1.73 12.86
N LEU A 228 -21.21 0.93 13.86
CA LEU A 228 -22.61 0.70 14.20
C LEU A 228 -23.30 1.97 14.73
N ALA A 229 -22.59 2.73 15.56
CA ALA A 229 -23.12 3.97 16.14
C ALA A 229 -23.28 5.08 15.07
N ASP A 230 -22.38 5.11 14.08
CA ASP A 230 -22.43 6.05 12.96
C ASP A 230 -21.97 5.37 11.65
N PRO A 231 -22.90 4.70 10.93
CA PRO A 231 -22.59 4.08 9.65
C PRO A 231 -22.16 5.08 8.55
N ALA A 232 -22.55 6.36 8.68
CA ALA A 232 -22.21 7.41 7.73
C ALA A 232 -20.68 7.65 7.68
N ILE A 233 -19.95 7.26 8.73
CA ILE A 233 -18.48 7.35 8.80
C ILE A 233 -17.80 6.66 7.60
N LEU A 234 -18.38 5.56 7.09
CA LEU A 234 -17.85 4.85 5.93
C LEU A 234 -17.93 5.70 4.66
N VAL A 235 -19.04 6.41 4.48
CA VAL A 235 -19.22 7.33 3.34
C VAL A 235 -18.29 8.54 3.49
N THR A 236 -18.21 9.09 4.70
CA THR A 236 -17.30 10.22 5.02
C THR A 236 -15.85 9.88 4.69
N ILE A 237 -15.41 8.64 4.92
CA ILE A 237 -14.05 8.19 4.58
C ILE A 237 -13.93 7.91 3.08
N LEU A 238 -14.93 7.30 2.47
CA LEU A 238 -14.86 6.85 1.08
C LEU A 238 -14.72 8.02 0.11
N VAL A 239 -15.41 9.14 0.37
CA VAL A 239 -15.39 10.33 -0.51
C VAL A 239 -13.97 10.89 -0.66
N PRO A 240 -13.24 11.30 0.40
CA PRO A 240 -11.89 11.83 0.24
C PRO A 240 -10.88 10.79 -0.29
N VAL A 241 -11.07 9.49 0.01
CA VAL A 241 -10.26 8.43 -0.58
C VAL A 241 -10.48 8.35 -2.09
N LEU A 242 -11.72 8.34 -2.56
CA LEU A 242 -12.03 8.35 -3.99
C LEU A 242 -11.47 9.59 -4.68
N LEU A 243 -11.63 10.77 -4.09
CA LEU A 243 -11.08 12.01 -4.63
C LEU A 243 -9.55 11.95 -4.74
N LEU A 244 -8.86 11.43 -3.71
CA LEU A 244 -7.41 11.25 -3.74
C LEU A 244 -6.97 10.35 -4.90
N TYR A 245 -7.65 9.23 -5.11
CA TYR A 245 -7.32 8.31 -6.22
C TYR A 245 -7.66 8.91 -7.58
N ILE A 246 -8.81 9.58 -7.74
CA ILE A 246 -9.20 10.27 -8.99
C ILE A 246 -8.17 11.33 -9.35
N LEU A 247 -7.80 12.19 -8.40
CA LEU A 247 -6.79 13.24 -8.62
C LEU A 247 -5.43 12.65 -8.99
N ASN A 248 -5.00 11.60 -8.28
CA ASN A 248 -3.72 10.95 -8.55
C ASN A 248 -3.70 10.26 -9.92
N PHE A 249 -4.73 9.49 -10.28
CA PHE A 249 -4.85 8.89 -11.61
C PHE A 249 -4.86 9.96 -12.70
N SER A 250 -5.64 11.02 -12.53
CA SER A 250 -5.77 12.12 -13.52
C SER A 250 -4.44 12.83 -13.73
N LEU A 251 -3.78 13.24 -12.65
CA LEU A 251 -2.47 13.91 -12.70
C LEU A 251 -1.42 13.02 -13.37
N SER A 252 -1.32 11.79 -12.91
CA SER A 252 -0.29 10.87 -13.40
C SER A 252 -0.53 10.45 -14.84
N THR A 253 -1.80 10.32 -15.26
CA THR A 253 -2.17 10.07 -16.64
C THR A 253 -1.81 11.25 -17.53
N LEU A 254 -2.11 12.48 -17.10
CA LEU A 254 -1.78 13.70 -17.84
C LEU A 254 -0.27 13.82 -18.02
N VAL A 255 0.50 13.72 -16.95
CA VAL A 255 1.98 13.76 -17.00
C VAL A 255 2.53 12.62 -17.86
N GLY A 256 2.01 11.41 -17.68
CA GLY A 256 2.40 10.24 -18.46
C GLY A 256 2.19 10.43 -19.96
N ARG A 257 1.00 10.93 -20.36
CA ARG A 257 0.64 11.15 -21.75
C ARG A 257 1.47 12.26 -22.41
N LEU A 258 1.78 13.32 -21.66
CA LEU A 258 2.52 14.47 -22.21
C LEU A 258 4.03 14.23 -22.29
N MET A 259 4.60 13.39 -21.42
CA MET A 259 6.05 13.36 -21.21
C MET A 259 6.71 12.02 -21.55
N PHE A 260 5.95 10.94 -21.71
CA PHE A 260 6.50 9.59 -21.84
C PHE A 260 5.83 8.76 -22.93
N LYS A 261 6.57 7.78 -23.43
CA LYS A 261 6.01 6.72 -24.28
C LYS A 261 5.16 5.78 -23.43
N ARG A 262 4.22 5.07 -24.07
CA ARG A 262 3.22 4.18 -23.45
C ARG A 262 3.75 3.36 -22.27
N GLY A 263 4.83 2.63 -22.45
CA GLY A 263 5.35 1.73 -21.39
C GLY A 263 5.76 2.47 -20.12
N ASP A 264 6.46 3.60 -20.28
CA ASP A 264 6.93 4.46 -19.19
C ASP A 264 5.77 5.25 -18.58
N ALA A 265 4.82 5.72 -19.39
CA ALA A 265 3.61 6.38 -18.92
C ALA A 265 2.77 5.48 -18.01
N ILE A 266 2.57 4.22 -18.40
CA ILE A 266 1.88 3.23 -17.57
C ILE A 266 2.65 2.95 -16.28
N ALA A 267 3.99 2.83 -16.34
CA ALA A 267 4.81 2.66 -15.15
C ALA A 267 4.72 3.87 -14.20
N LEU A 268 4.70 5.11 -14.74
CA LEU A 268 4.48 6.33 -13.96
C LEU A 268 3.15 6.27 -13.21
N VAL A 269 2.05 5.98 -13.90
CA VAL A 269 0.72 5.94 -13.29
C VAL A 269 0.69 4.94 -12.14
N TYR A 270 1.09 3.69 -12.38
CA TYR A 270 1.09 2.69 -11.32
C TYR A 270 2.17 2.93 -10.25
N GLY A 271 3.27 3.61 -10.60
CA GLY A 271 4.32 4.04 -9.66
C GLY A 271 3.90 5.17 -8.73
N THR A 272 2.87 5.92 -9.10
CA THR A 272 2.34 7.02 -8.29
C THR A 272 1.04 6.68 -7.58
N VAL A 273 0.19 5.86 -8.19
CA VAL A 273 -1.13 5.52 -7.65
C VAL A 273 -1.07 4.35 -6.67
N MET A 274 -0.25 3.33 -6.96
CA MET A 274 -0.14 2.17 -6.06
C MET A 274 0.63 2.53 -4.80
N ARG A 275 -0.03 2.37 -3.67
CA ARG A 275 0.50 2.67 -2.33
C ARG A 275 0.77 1.38 -1.55
N ASN A 276 1.74 1.42 -0.65
CA ASN A 276 2.00 0.33 0.27
C ASN A 276 1.10 0.45 1.51
N LEU A 277 -0.18 0.20 1.28
CA LEU A 277 -1.19 0.29 2.33
C LEU A 277 -0.95 -0.72 3.47
N SER A 278 -0.21 -1.81 3.20
CA SER A 278 0.19 -2.75 4.24
C SER A 278 1.10 -2.10 5.27
N ILE A 279 2.14 -1.40 4.81
CA ILE A 279 3.06 -0.71 5.70
C ILE A 279 2.37 0.49 6.36
N ALA A 280 1.56 1.26 5.61
CA ALA A 280 0.75 2.34 6.16
C ALA A 280 -0.13 1.86 7.32
N LEU A 281 -0.83 0.74 7.13
CA LEU A 281 -1.68 0.12 8.13
C LEU A 281 -0.89 -0.33 9.37
N ALA A 282 0.27 -0.94 9.15
CA ALA A 282 1.16 -1.36 10.21
C ALA A 282 1.67 -0.17 11.04
N ILE A 283 2.08 0.93 10.40
CA ILE A 283 2.51 2.16 11.08
C ILE A 283 1.35 2.76 11.87
N ALA A 284 0.16 2.89 11.25
CA ALA A 284 -1.01 3.44 11.91
C ALA A 284 -1.32 2.75 13.24
N ILE A 285 -1.32 1.42 13.24
CA ILE A 285 -1.69 0.64 14.43
C ILE A 285 -0.55 0.57 15.46
N ASN A 286 0.69 0.34 15.00
CA ASN A 286 1.81 0.09 15.92
C ASN A 286 2.43 1.39 16.47
N ALA A 287 2.40 2.50 15.73
CA ALA A 287 2.96 3.77 16.19
C ALA A 287 1.95 4.64 16.95
N PHE A 288 0.64 4.48 16.68
CA PHE A 288 -0.40 5.36 17.23
C PHE A 288 -1.43 4.61 18.11
N GLY A 289 -1.22 3.32 18.36
CA GLY A 289 -2.02 2.52 19.29
C GLY A 289 -3.53 2.54 19.01
N GLU A 290 -4.35 2.80 20.05
CA GLU A 290 -5.82 2.81 19.90
C GLU A 290 -6.34 3.95 19.02
N ALA A 291 -5.74 5.12 19.08
CA ALA A 291 -6.10 6.24 18.23
C ALA A 291 -5.77 5.93 16.75
N GLY A 292 -4.69 5.19 16.49
CA GLY A 292 -4.30 4.70 15.18
C GLY A 292 -5.33 3.79 14.51
N ALA A 293 -6.27 3.21 15.27
CA ALA A 293 -7.36 2.40 14.69
C ALA A 293 -8.31 3.23 13.79
N ASN A 294 -8.44 4.55 14.00
CA ASN A 294 -9.18 5.43 13.09
C ASN A 294 -8.42 5.59 11.76
N ALA A 295 -7.10 5.80 11.83
CA ALA A 295 -6.25 5.82 10.64
C ALA A 295 -6.29 4.48 9.89
N ALA A 296 -6.26 3.36 10.63
CA ALA A 296 -6.34 2.02 10.07
C ALA A 296 -7.64 1.77 9.29
N LEU A 297 -8.77 2.31 9.75
CA LEU A 297 -10.06 2.21 9.05
C LEU A 297 -10.00 2.92 7.69
N VAL A 298 -9.45 4.13 7.64
CA VAL A 298 -9.25 4.88 6.39
C VAL A 298 -8.36 4.12 5.42
N ILE A 299 -7.25 3.56 5.91
CA ILE A 299 -6.31 2.79 5.10
C ILE A 299 -6.96 1.49 4.59
N ALA A 300 -7.76 0.81 5.42
CA ALA A 300 -8.47 -0.41 5.02
C ALA A 300 -9.47 -0.14 3.88
N LEU A 301 -10.23 0.96 3.95
CA LEU A 301 -11.11 1.37 2.85
C LEU A 301 -10.32 1.78 1.60
N SER A 302 -9.15 2.41 1.78
CA SER A 302 -8.25 2.74 0.66
C SER A 302 -7.78 1.51 -0.12
N TYR A 303 -7.64 0.34 0.52
CA TYR A 303 -7.32 -0.91 -0.18
C TYR A 303 -8.37 -1.28 -1.23
N ILE A 304 -9.65 -1.16 -0.87
CA ILE A 304 -10.75 -1.48 -1.79
C ILE A 304 -10.69 -0.57 -3.01
N VAL A 305 -10.59 0.75 -2.77
CA VAL A 305 -10.53 1.75 -3.83
C VAL A 305 -9.30 1.54 -4.71
N GLN A 306 -8.14 1.31 -4.10
CA GLN A 306 -6.88 1.09 -4.84
C GLN A 306 -6.95 -0.10 -5.78
N VAL A 307 -7.38 -1.26 -5.29
CA VAL A 307 -7.39 -2.49 -6.10
C VAL A 307 -8.43 -2.41 -7.21
N GLN A 308 -9.62 -1.88 -6.90
CA GLN A 308 -10.68 -1.73 -7.88
C GLN A 308 -10.33 -0.72 -8.98
N SER A 309 -9.86 0.47 -8.60
CA SER A 309 -9.46 1.50 -9.56
C SER A 309 -8.31 1.04 -10.45
N ALA A 310 -7.31 0.33 -9.89
CA ALA A 310 -6.22 -0.24 -10.65
C ALA A 310 -6.69 -1.26 -11.70
N ALA A 311 -7.62 -2.15 -11.34
CA ALA A 311 -8.18 -3.14 -12.24
C ALA A 311 -8.96 -2.48 -13.41
N TRP A 312 -9.74 -1.42 -13.10
CA TRP A 312 -10.45 -0.65 -14.12
C TRP A 312 -9.49 0.10 -15.02
N TYR A 313 -8.46 0.71 -14.46
CA TYR A 313 -7.50 1.51 -15.22
C TYR A 313 -6.69 0.67 -16.23
N VAL A 314 -6.45 -0.62 -15.98
CA VAL A 314 -5.84 -1.51 -17.00
C VAL A 314 -6.62 -1.49 -18.31
N LYS A 315 -7.95 -1.48 -18.25
CA LYS A 315 -8.81 -1.43 -19.44
C LYS A 315 -8.76 -0.09 -20.19
N LEU A 316 -8.38 0.98 -19.47
CA LEU A 316 -8.27 2.33 -20.01
C LEU A 316 -6.88 2.62 -20.60
N THR A 317 -5.88 1.79 -20.37
CA THR A 317 -4.50 2.08 -20.81
C THR A 317 -4.35 2.13 -22.32
N ASP A 318 -5.01 1.23 -23.06
CA ASP A 318 -4.95 1.21 -24.53
C ASP A 318 -5.69 2.41 -25.16
N PRO A 319 -6.91 2.78 -24.74
CA PRO A 319 -7.55 4.02 -25.19
C PRO A 319 -6.75 5.30 -24.89
N ILE A 320 -6.05 5.35 -23.75
CA ILE A 320 -5.34 6.54 -23.30
C ILE A 320 -3.95 6.68 -23.92
N PHE A 321 -3.18 5.58 -23.99
CA PHE A 321 -1.76 5.59 -24.36
C PHE A 321 -1.48 4.87 -25.68
N GLY A 322 -2.51 4.36 -26.37
CA GLY A 322 -2.39 3.54 -27.58
C GLY A 322 -2.17 2.05 -27.31
N PRO A 323 -2.29 1.20 -28.32
CA PRO A 323 -2.09 -0.24 -28.19
C PRO A 323 -0.62 -0.57 -27.84
N PRO A 324 -0.37 -1.73 -27.22
CA PRO A 324 0.99 -2.18 -26.99
C PRO A 324 1.72 -2.38 -28.32
N PRO A 325 3.04 -2.10 -28.40
CA PRO A 325 3.80 -2.39 -29.59
C PRO A 325 3.70 -3.88 -29.92
N GLU A 326 3.50 -4.18 -31.19
CA GLU A 326 3.57 -5.56 -31.67
C GLU A 326 4.92 -6.16 -31.28
N LYS A 327 4.91 -7.41 -30.80
CA LYS A 327 6.16 -8.11 -30.52
C LYS A 327 6.87 -8.33 -31.82
N ALA A 328 7.98 -7.63 -32.05
CA ALA A 328 8.89 -7.93 -33.15
C ALA A 328 9.55 -9.30 -32.91
#